data_e2f95b8fed17e4357c3116f81f8ef71e
#
_entry.id   e2f95b8fed17e4357c3116f81f8ef71e
#
_cell.length_a   1.000
_cell.length_b   1.000
_cell.length_c   1.000
_cell.angle_alpha   90.00
_cell.angle_beta   90.00
_cell.angle_gamma   90.00
#
_symmetry.space_group_name_H-M   'P 1'
#
loop_
_entity.id
_entity.type
_entity.pdbx_description
1 polymer ?
#
loop_
_entity_poly.entity_id
_entity_poly.type
_entity_poly.pdbx_seq_one_letter_code
_entity_poly.pdbx_strand_id
1 'polypeptide(L)'
;MFVDPYLGNVTIFAGNFAPRSWMLCQGQLLSIADYTALFALIGTYYGGDGQVTFALPDFRGRKAIHFGQGPGLSNYSHAQTAGAESVTLTVSNLAQHNHAFTALTGTPRASTDATGTSTPGAAVVPASGQMVYGVNEGYKTGTYSGNTTTAPSGSNQPVQTIVPYLAMNYIIAVEGIFPSRN
;
A
#
# COMPACT_ATOMS: atom_id res chain seq x y z
N MET A 1 -16.66 17.20 40.43
CA MET A 1 -16.20 15.96 41.07
C MET A 1 -15.42 15.23 40.03
N PHE A 2 -14.08 15.18 40.13
CA PHE A 2 -13.27 14.40 39.19
C PHE A 2 -13.43 12.94 39.61
N VAL A 3 -13.97 12.11 38.73
CA VAL A 3 -14.04 10.67 38.95
C VAL A 3 -12.65 10.15 38.63
N ASP A 4 -12.02 9.42 39.58
CA ASP A 4 -10.74 8.78 39.34
C ASP A 4 -10.87 7.80 38.15
N PRO A 5 -9.93 7.83 37.20
CA PRO A 5 -9.99 6.93 36.05
C PRO A 5 -9.74 5.48 36.49
N TYR A 6 -10.23 4.52 35.72
CA TYR A 6 -9.75 3.15 35.87
C TYR A 6 -8.31 3.06 35.39
N LEU A 7 -7.51 2.34 36.15
CA LEU A 7 -6.13 2.03 35.80
C LEU A 7 -6.06 1.34 34.43
N GLY A 8 -5.15 1.78 33.55
CA GLY A 8 -5.05 1.26 32.18
C GLY A 8 -6.09 1.82 31.20
N ASN A 9 -6.95 2.75 31.62
CA ASN A 9 -7.86 3.41 30.69
C ASN A 9 -7.09 4.22 29.67
N VAL A 10 -7.35 4.00 28.38
CA VAL A 10 -6.75 4.77 27.27
C VAL A 10 -7.80 5.70 26.68
N THR A 11 -7.43 6.96 26.50
CA THR A 11 -8.30 7.99 25.93
C THR A 11 -7.53 8.94 25.02
N ILE A 12 -8.26 9.72 24.24
CA ILE A 12 -7.70 10.76 23.38
C ILE A 12 -7.64 12.07 24.15
N PHE A 13 -6.52 12.79 24.02
CA PHE A 13 -6.28 14.06 24.69
C PHE A 13 -5.68 15.08 23.73
N ALA A 14 -6.26 16.26 23.66
CA ALA A 14 -5.84 17.31 22.73
C ALA A 14 -4.59 18.09 23.18
N GLY A 15 -4.19 17.98 24.44
CA GLY A 15 -3.00 18.66 24.98
C GLY A 15 -1.70 18.03 24.51
N ASN A 16 -0.60 18.77 24.58
CA ASN A 16 0.75 18.34 24.20
C ASN A 16 1.56 17.72 25.36
N PHE A 17 0.95 17.51 26.51
CA PHE A 17 1.53 16.85 27.69
C PHE A 17 0.54 15.87 28.30
N ALA A 18 1.01 14.92 29.09
CA ALA A 18 0.14 14.04 29.87
C ALA A 18 -0.26 14.72 31.18
N PRO A 19 -1.55 14.76 31.55
CA PRO A 19 -1.99 15.23 32.87
C PRO A 19 -1.42 14.36 33.99
N ARG A 20 -1.49 14.85 35.23
CA ARG A 20 -1.10 14.06 36.41
C ARG A 20 -1.84 12.70 36.41
N SER A 21 -1.16 11.65 36.84
CA SER A 21 -1.66 10.27 36.86
C SER A 21 -1.92 9.64 35.48
N TRP A 22 -1.48 10.32 34.39
CA TRP A 22 -1.55 9.84 33.01
C TRP A 22 -0.18 9.88 32.35
N MET A 23 0.03 9.03 31.35
CA MET A 23 1.19 9.07 30.48
C MET A 23 0.79 9.00 29.02
N LEU A 24 1.64 9.55 28.13
CA LEU A 24 1.46 9.45 26.68
C LEU A 24 1.71 7.99 26.23
N CYS A 25 0.92 7.50 25.29
CA CYS A 25 1.09 6.16 24.72
C CYS A 25 2.13 6.19 23.58
N GLN A 26 3.42 6.13 23.94
CA GLN A 26 4.56 6.24 23.02
C GLN A 26 5.50 5.03 23.09
N GLY A 27 5.05 3.91 23.68
CA GLY A 27 5.85 2.70 23.77
C GLY A 27 7.00 2.75 24.78
N GLN A 28 7.00 3.73 25.70
CA GLN A 28 8.06 3.87 26.69
C GLN A 28 8.02 2.71 27.70
N LEU A 29 9.23 2.34 28.15
CA LEU A 29 9.41 1.33 29.20
C LEU A 29 9.16 1.94 30.57
N LEU A 30 8.44 1.23 31.40
CA LEU A 30 8.19 1.57 32.80
C LEU A 30 8.76 0.50 33.72
N SER A 31 9.15 0.90 34.94
CA SER A 31 9.58 0.00 36.00
C SER A 31 8.38 -0.74 36.58
N ILE A 32 8.47 -2.07 36.69
CA ILE A 32 7.44 -2.90 37.31
C ILE A 32 7.31 -2.56 38.80
N ALA A 33 8.41 -2.22 39.45
CA ALA A 33 8.41 -1.86 40.86
C ALA A 33 7.58 -0.61 41.17
N ASP A 34 7.64 0.37 40.29
CA ASP A 34 6.93 1.64 40.43
C ASP A 34 5.46 1.56 39.99
N TYR A 35 5.14 0.69 39.03
CA TYR A 35 3.81 0.57 38.42
C TYR A 35 3.26 -0.87 38.49
N THR A 36 3.42 -1.54 39.64
CA THR A 36 3.04 -2.95 39.86
C THR A 36 1.58 -3.23 39.47
N ALA A 37 0.66 -2.33 39.86
CA ALA A 37 -0.76 -2.53 39.61
C ALA A 37 -1.08 -2.43 38.09
N LEU A 38 -0.43 -1.52 37.36
CA LEU A 38 -0.58 -1.39 35.92
C LEU A 38 0.03 -2.60 35.19
N PHE A 39 1.20 -3.06 35.64
CA PHE A 39 1.81 -4.28 35.11
C PHE A 39 0.92 -5.51 35.30
N ALA A 40 0.25 -5.65 36.46
CA ALA A 40 -0.69 -6.75 36.70
C ALA A 40 -1.88 -6.73 35.72
N LEU A 41 -2.22 -5.56 35.15
CA LEU A 41 -3.31 -5.40 34.20
C LEU A 41 -2.87 -5.64 32.74
N ILE A 42 -1.77 -5.00 32.30
CA ILE A 42 -1.36 -5.00 30.89
C ILE A 42 -0.18 -5.93 30.58
N GLY A 43 0.52 -6.44 31.63
CA GLY A 43 1.64 -7.36 31.44
C GLY A 43 2.69 -6.85 30.45
N THR A 44 3.23 -7.75 29.66
CA THR A 44 4.23 -7.49 28.62
C THR A 44 3.64 -7.46 27.20
N TYR A 45 2.34 -7.29 27.06
CA TYR A 45 1.69 -7.30 25.74
C TYR A 45 2.27 -6.27 24.76
N TYR A 46 2.69 -5.11 25.27
CA TYR A 46 3.26 -4.04 24.48
C TYR A 46 4.78 -4.02 24.48
N GLY A 47 5.45 -4.93 25.18
CA GLY A 47 6.90 -5.08 25.29
C GLY A 47 7.43 -5.02 26.71
N GLY A 48 8.77 -4.94 26.83
CA GLY A 48 9.49 -5.04 28.10
C GLY A 48 9.98 -6.46 28.38
N ASP A 49 10.79 -6.62 29.43
CA ASP A 49 11.39 -7.91 29.84
C ASP A 49 10.50 -8.75 30.76
N GLY A 50 9.47 -8.15 31.35
CA GLY A 50 8.58 -8.79 32.29
C GLY A 50 9.19 -9.14 33.65
N GLN A 51 10.43 -8.73 33.90
CA GLN A 51 11.14 -8.93 35.18
C GLN A 51 11.36 -7.60 35.90
N VAL A 52 11.84 -6.59 35.18
CA VAL A 52 12.12 -5.25 35.70
C VAL A 52 11.28 -4.20 34.98
N THR A 53 11.00 -4.41 33.68
CA THR A 53 10.32 -3.44 32.83
C THR A 53 9.16 -4.03 32.04
N PHE A 54 8.21 -3.16 31.72
CA PHE A 54 7.14 -3.41 30.76
C PHE A 54 6.92 -2.14 29.92
N ALA A 55 6.32 -2.27 28.73
CA ALA A 55 6.08 -1.15 27.84
C ALA A 55 4.62 -0.69 27.87
N LEU A 56 4.41 0.60 27.67
CA LEU A 56 3.11 1.17 27.33
C LEU A 56 2.77 0.97 25.84
N PRO A 57 1.48 1.02 25.45
CA PRO A 57 1.09 1.02 24.05
C PRO A 57 1.76 2.14 23.25
N ASP A 58 2.09 1.89 21.98
CA ASP A 58 2.59 2.90 21.05
C ASP A 58 1.52 3.20 19.99
N PHE A 59 0.85 4.34 20.12
CA PHE A 59 -0.16 4.80 19.18
C PHE A 59 0.35 5.81 18.15
N ARG A 60 1.65 6.10 18.12
CA ARG A 60 2.21 7.04 17.15
C ARG A 60 2.02 6.52 15.72
N GLY A 61 1.30 7.27 14.88
CA GLY A 61 0.96 6.87 13.51
C GLY A 61 -0.02 5.69 13.41
N ARG A 62 -0.71 5.32 14.49
CA ARG A 62 -1.62 4.16 14.52
C ARG A 62 -3.00 4.54 15.04
N LYS A 63 -4.02 3.86 14.54
CA LYS A 63 -5.38 3.91 15.07
C LYS A 63 -5.68 2.64 15.86
N ALA A 64 -6.48 2.76 16.93
CA ALA A 64 -6.95 1.61 17.67
C ALA A 64 -7.97 0.81 16.85
N ILE A 65 -7.83 -0.52 16.91
CA ILE A 65 -8.85 -1.48 16.48
C ILE A 65 -9.08 -2.49 17.60
N HIS A 66 -10.27 -3.08 17.65
CA HIS A 66 -10.58 -4.09 18.66
C HIS A 66 -9.92 -5.42 18.29
N PHE A 67 -9.29 -6.11 19.25
CA PHE A 67 -8.76 -7.45 19.04
C PHE A 67 -9.89 -8.51 19.03
N GLY A 68 -9.62 -9.67 18.44
CA GLY A 68 -10.61 -10.72 18.20
C GLY A 68 -11.06 -10.76 16.75
N GLN A 69 -12.05 -11.59 16.49
CA GLN A 69 -12.59 -11.79 15.13
C GLN A 69 -14.08 -11.40 15.09
N GLY A 70 -14.40 -10.36 14.33
CA GLY A 70 -15.78 -10.04 13.98
C GLY A 70 -16.33 -10.97 12.88
N PRO A 71 -17.64 -11.12 12.73
CA PRO A 71 -18.24 -11.92 11.66
C PRO A 71 -17.77 -11.45 10.28
N GLY A 72 -17.16 -12.34 9.50
CA GLY A 72 -16.64 -12.04 8.16
C GLY A 72 -15.39 -11.15 8.13
N LEU A 73 -14.77 -10.83 9.27
CA LEU A 73 -13.59 -9.99 9.38
C LEU A 73 -12.35 -10.80 9.76
N SER A 74 -11.19 -10.19 9.58
CA SER A 74 -9.91 -10.77 10.00
C SER A 74 -9.82 -10.89 11.52
N ASN A 75 -9.07 -11.88 11.99
CA ASN A 75 -8.75 -12.03 13.42
C ASN A 75 -7.53 -11.18 13.77
N TYR A 76 -7.64 -10.43 14.88
CA TYR A 76 -6.58 -9.59 15.41
C TYR A 76 -6.20 -10.08 16.83
N SER A 77 -4.91 -10.28 17.05
CA SER A 77 -4.38 -10.61 18.38
C SER A 77 -4.25 -9.36 19.24
N HIS A 78 -4.33 -9.52 20.57
CA HIS A 78 -4.09 -8.40 21.49
C HIS A 78 -2.69 -7.80 21.28
N ALA A 79 -2.59 -6.49 21.25
CA ALA A 79 -1.37 -5.71 20.97
C ALA A 79 -0.73 -5.92 19.58
N GLN A 80 -1.39 -6.63 18.67
CA GLN A 80 -0.90 -6.79 17.30
C GLN A 80 -0.77 -5.43 16.60
N THR A 81 0.38 -5.19 15.96
CA THR A 81 0.62 -4.03 15.13
C THR A 81 0.77 -4.46 13.67
N ALA A 82 0.09 -3.76 12.76
CA ALA A 82 0.15 -4.04 11.32
C ALA A 82 -0.28 -2.79 10.53
N GLY A 83 -0.15 -2.88 9.20
CA GLY A 83 -0.53 -1.82 8.28
C GLY A 83 0.68 -1.03 7.77
N ALA A 84 0.44 -0.21 6.77
CA ALA A 84 1.42 0.69 6.17
C ALA A 84 0.75 2.01 5.78
N GLU A 85 1.49 3.10 5.85
CA GLU A 85 1.02 4.43 5.48
C GLU A 85 0.99 4.65 3.97
N SER A 86 1.77 3.86 3.23
CA SER A 86 1.82 3.89 1.77
C SER A 86 2.01 2.48 1.21
N VAL A 87 1.54 2.26 -0.01
CA VAL A 87 1.67 0.98 -0.74
C VAL A 87 2.19 1.26 -2.14
N THR A 88 3.23 0.54 -2.55
CA THR A 88 3.66 0.51 -3.95
C THR A 88 2.88 -0.56 -4.68
N LEU A 89 2.14 -0.16 -5.71
CA LEU A 89 1.40 -1.10 -6.54
C LEU A 89 2.37 -1.82 -7.48
N THR A 90 2.33 -3.14 -7.43
CA THR A 90 3.05 -4.03 -8.34
C THR A 90 2.06 -4.66 -9.32
N VAL A 91 2.55 -5.30 -10.39
CA VAL A 91 1.71 -6.00 -11.36
C VAL A 91 0.80 -7.04 -10.69
N SER A 92 1.27 -7.68 -9.62
CA SER A 92 0.48 -8.67 -8.85
C SER A 92 -0.65 -8.06 -8.03
N ASN A 93 -0.61 -6.75 -7.76
CA ASN A 93 -1.66 -6.02 -7.00
C ASN A 93 -2.74 -5.43 -7.91
N LEU A 94 -2.50 -5.42 -9.24
CA LEU A 94 -3.46 -4.91 -10.21
C LEU A 94 -4.41 -6.03 -10.65
N ALA A 95 -5.67 -5.65 -10.91
CA ALA A 95 -6.59 -6.56 -11.54
C ALA A 95 -6.06 -6.98 -12.92
N GLN A 96 -6.27 -8.24 -13.29
CA GLN A 96 -5.87 -8.72 -14.60
C GLN A 96 -6.62 -7.93 -15.68
N HIS A 97 -5.86 -7.29 -16.56
CA HIS A 97 -6.40 -6.50 -17.66
C HIS A 97 -5.51 -6.68 -18.90
N ASN A 98 -6.06 -6.44 -20.12
CA ASN A 98 -5.35 -6.41 -21.37
C ASN A 98 -5.68 -5.12 -22.13
N HIS A 99 -4.75 -4.71 -22.99
CA HIS A 99 -4.97 -3.64 -23.94
C HIS A 99 -5.17 -4.29 -25.33
N ALA A 100 -6.40 -4.29 -25.81
CA ALA A 100 -6.67 -4.72 -27.18
C ALA A 100 -6.28 -3.59 -28.13
N PHE A 101 -5.34 -3.86 -29.00
CA PHE A 101 -5.14 -3.02 -30.18
C PHE A 101 -6.09 -3.47 -31.28
N THR A 102 -6.95 -2.61 -31.75
CA THR A 102 -7.57 -2.76 -33.05
C THR A 102 -6.43 -2.79 -34.08
N ALA A 103 -6.36 -3.89 -34.83
CA ALA A 103 -5.28 -4.12 -35.79
C ALA A 103 -4.97 -2.85 -36.60
N LEU A 104 -3.72 -2.42 -36.59
CA LEU A 104 -3.24 -1.46 -37.57
C LEU A 104 -3.30 -2.18 -38.94
N THR A 105 -4.39 -2.05 -39.66
CA THR A 105 -4.50 -2.52 -41.02
C THR A 105 -3.82 -1.50 -41.87
N GLY A 106 -2.54 -1.66 -42.12
CA GLY A 106 -1.83 -0.99 -43.19
C GLY A 106 -1.87 -1.88 -44.42
N THR A 107 -2.30 -1.40 -45.52
CA THR A 107 -2.08 -2.06 -46.83
C THR A 107 -0.72 -1.61 -47.35
N PRO A 108 0.34 -2.44 -47.20
CA PRO A 108 1.60 -2.11 -47.83
C PRO A 108 1.39 -2.09 -49.33
N ARG A 109 1.76 -0.99 -49.97
CA ARG A 109 1.75 -0.90 -51.42
C ARG A 109 2.90 -1.74 -51.95
N ALA A 110 2.62 -2.69 -52.78
CA ALA A 110 3.62 -3.46 -53.52
C ALA A 110 3.36 -3.34 -55.02
N SER A 111 4.41 -3.18 -55.81
CA SER A 111 4.33 -3.21 -57.26
C SER A 111 4.37 -4.65 -57.80
N THR A 112 3.65 -4.91 -58.88
CA THR A 112 3.75 -6.16 -59.61
C THR A 112 4.81 -6.08 -60.72
N ASP A 113 5.48 -4.94 -60.85
CA ASP A 113 6.51 -4.74 -61.88
C ASP A 113 7.81 -5.46 -61.52
N ALA A 114 8.31 -6.27 -62.42
CA ALA A 114 9.54 -7.05 -62.26
C ALA A 114 10.81 -6.20 -62.57
N THR A 115 10.66 -4.96 -63.01
CA THR A 115 11.79 -4.11 -63.39
C THR A 115 12.20 -3.12 -62.33
N GLY A 116 12.10 -3.51 -61.05
CA GLY A 116 12.36 -2.66 -59.90
C GLY A 116 13.83 -2.39 -59.60
N THR A 117 14.08 -1.36 -58.78
CA THR A 117 15.39 -1.01 -58.28
C THR A 117 15.66 -1.66 -56.94
N SER A 118 16.92 -1.98 -56.60
CA SER A 118 17.32 -2.59 -55.34
C SER A 118 17.41 -1.55 -54.19
N THR A 119 17.22 -0.26 -54.44
CA THR A 119 17.31 0.81 -53.44
C THR A 119 15.95 1.44 -53.18
N PRO A 120 15.54 1.56 -51.92
CA PRO A 120 14.31 2.24 -51.56
C PRO A 120 14.38 3.74 -51.89
N GLY A 121 13.34 4.30 -52.53
CA GLY A 121 13.16 5.71 -52.74
C GLY A 121 11.73 6.16 -52.41
N ALA A 122 11.50 7.47 -52.34
CA ALA A 122 10.20 8.02 -51.92
C ALA A 122 9.04 7.63 -52.85
N ALA A 123 9.31 7.22 -54.09
CA ALA A 123 8.32 6.81 -55.10
C ALA A 123 8.32 5.30 -55.37
N VAL A 124 9.04 4.52 -54.59
CA VAL A 124 9.28 3.08 -54.82
C VAL A 124 8.67 2.28 -53.71
N VAL A 125 7.99 1.20 -54.02
CA VAL A 125 7.35 0.29 -53.09
C VAL A 125 7.88 -1.13 -53.26
N PRO A 126 7.86 -2.00 -52.23
CA PRO A 126 8.31 -3.37 -52.36
C PRO A 126 7.53 -4.11 -53.44
N ALA A 127 8.23 -4.83 -54.28
CA ALA A 127 7.61 -5.70 -55.30
C ALA A 127 7.26 -7.08 -54.69
N SER A 128 6.14 -7.67 -55.12
CA SER A 128 5.72 -8.98 -54.61
C SER A 128 6.58 -10.10 -55.22
N GLY A 129 7.18 -10.91 -54.32
CA GLY A 129 7.84 -12.16 -54.70
C GLY A 129 9.37 -12.12 -54.79
N GLN A 130 10.00 -10.95 -54.79
CA GLN A 130 11.44 -10.76 -54.61
C GLN A 130 11.70 -9.48 -53.82
N MET A 131 12.83 -9.41 -53.13
CA MET A 131 13.23 -8.18 -52.36
C MET A 131 13.69 -7.04 -53.34
N VAL A 132 12.86 -6.68 -54.30
CA VAL A 132 13.10 -5.59 -55.22
C VAL A 132 11.97 -4.58 -55.13
N TYR A 133 12.30 -3.32 -55.27
CA TYR A 133 11.35 -2.22 -55.24
C TYR A 133 10.98 -1.87 -56.68
N GLY A 134 9.67 -1.83 -57.00
CA GLY A 134 9.17 -1.52 -58.32
C GLY A 134 8.41 -0.18 -58.38
N VAL A 135 8.12 0.31 -59.57
CA VAL A 135 7.26 1.47 -59.76
C VAL A 135 5.81 1.10 -59.45
N ASN A 136 5.07 2.08 -58.97
CA ASN A 136 3.75 1.92 -58.39
C ASN A 136 2.66 1.68 -59.47
N GLU A 137 2.52 0.44 -59.96
CA GLU A 137 1.44 0.06 -60.90
C GLU A 137 0.64 -1.17 -60.41
N GLY A 138 -0.08 -1.00 -59.31
CA GLY A 138 -0.97 -2.02 -58.79
C GLY A 138 -0.81 -2.27 -57.27
N TYR A 139 -1.87 -2.71 -56.67
CA TYR A 139 -1.91 -2.95 -55.23
C TYR A 139 -2.12 -4.44 -54.96
N LYS A 140 -1.23 -5.07 -54.22
CA LYS A 140 -1.55 -6.33 -53.51
C LYS A 140 -1.75 -5.99 -52.04
N THR A 141 -2.90 -6.35 -51.51
CA THR A 141 -3.21 -6.24 -50.09
C THR A 141 -2.62 -7.43 -49.35
N GLY A 142 -1.66 -7.21 -48.49
CA GLY A 142 -1.18 -8.18 -47.52
C GLY A 142 -1.61 -7.75 -46.13
N THR A 143 -2.01 -8.68 -45.29
CA THR A 143 -2.23 -8.40 -43.85
C THR A 143 -0.89 -8.35 -43.18
N TYR A 144 -0.54 -7.22 -42.61
CA TYR A 144 0.60 -7.09 -41.70
C TYR A 144 0.10 -7.43 -40.28
N SER A 145 0.54 -8.58 -39.74
CA SER A 145 0.35 -8.91 -38.33
C SER A 145 1.66 -8.72 -37.61
N GLY A 146 1.76 -7.66 -36.86
CA GLY A 146 2.89 -7.38 -35.98
C GLY A 146 2.43 -7.41 -34.52
N ASN A 147 3.18 -8.06 -33.63
CA ASN A 147 3.02 -7.89 -32.23
C ASN A 147 3.52 -6.50 -31.84
N THR A 148 2.59 -5.59 -31.54
CA THR A 148 2.92 -4.30 -30.97
C THR A 148 2.88 -4.44 -29.43
N THR A 149 4.03 -4.29 -28.80
CA THR A 149 4.10 -4.15 -27.33
C THR A 149 3.97 -2.68 -26.99
N THR A 150 3.08 -2.34 -26.06
CA THR A 150 3.05 -1.01 -25.45
C THR A 150 4.27 -0.81 -24.56
N ALA A 151 4.83 0.38 -24.56
CA ALA A 151 5.81 0.77 -23.58
C ALA A 151 5.22 0.64 -22.15
N PRO A 152 6.03 0.28 -21.16
CA PRO A 152 5.57 0.29 -19.78
C PRO A 152 5.03 1.67 -19.40
N SER A 153 3.83 1.71 -18.81
CA SER A 153 3.24 2.93 -18.26
C SER A 153 3.22 2.85 -16.75
N GLY A 154 3.62 3.93 -16.08
CA GLY A 154 3.69 4.02 -14.64
C GLY A 154 5.12 4.20 -14.11
N SER A 155 5.24 4.75 -12.91
CA SER A 155 6.53 5.10 -12.29
C SER A 155 6.79 4.32 -10.98
N ASN A 156 5.92 3.36 -10.62
CA ASN A 156 6.00 2.61 -9.36
C ASN A 156 6.05 3.52 -8.11
N GLN A 157 5.46 4.71 -8.18
CA GLN A 157 5.42 5.63 -7.05
C GLN A 157 4.48 5.08 -5.96
N PRO A 158 4.87 5.17 -4.68
CA PRO A 158 4.00 4.77 -3.58
C PRO A 158 2.73 5.61 -3.54
N VAL A 159 1.59 4.94 -3.36
CA VAL A 159 0.29 5.57 -3.15
C VAL A 159 0.05 5.65 -1.65
N GLN A 160 -0.27 6.85 -1.15
CA GLN A 160 -0.63 7.05 0.25
C GLN A 160 -1.99 6.39 0.55
N THR A 161 -2.03 5.58 1.59
CA THR A 161 -3.25 4.89 2.04
C THR A 161 -3.91 5.57 3.24
N ILE A 162 -3.26 6.61 3.79
CA ILE A 162 -3.76 7.38 4.92
C ILE A 162 -4.88 8.31 4.46
N VAL A 163 -6.04 8.20 5.10
CA VAL A 163 -7.15 9.14 4.94
C VAL A 163 -6.83 10.47 5.65
N PRO A 164 -7.51 11.60 5.32
CA PRO A 164 -7.34 12.85 6.07
C PRO A 164 -7.49 12.60 7.57
N TYR A 165 -6.56 13.10 8.37
CA TYR A 165 -6.50 12.87 9.80
C TYR A 165 -6.18 14.15 10.57
N LEU A 166 -6.56 14.16 11.86
CA LEU A 166 -6.14 15.15 12.84
C LEU A 166 -5.36 14.42 13.92
N ALA A 167 -4.09 14.79 14.11
CA ALA A 167 -3.24 14.19 15.12
C ALA A 167 -3.62 14.69 16.52
N MET A 168 -3.93 13.75 17.42
CA MET A 168 -4.15 13.98 18.84
C MET A 168 -3.40 12.91 19.64
N ASN A 169 -3.10 13.21 20.92
CA ASN A 169 -2.41 12.27 21.76
C ASN A 169 -3.36 11.19 22.32
N TYR A 170 -2.87 9.96 22.37
CA TYR A 170 -3.43 8.93 23.24
C TYR A 170 -2.70 8.95 24.57
N ILE A 171 -3.47 8.95 25.66
CA ILE A 171 -2.94 8.91 27.03
C ILE A 171 -3.52 7.69 27.77
N ILE A 172 -2.73 7.12 28.66
CA ILE A 172 -3.10 5.98 29.51
C ILE A 172 -3.04 6.38 30.97
N ALA A 173 -4.04 6.00 31.76
CA ALA A 173 -4.04 6.20 33.20
C ALA A 173 -3.05 5.22 33.85
N VAL A 174 -2.03 5.73 34.52
CA VAL A 174 -1.01 4.94 35.22
C VAL A 174 -1.28 4.87 36.73
N GLU A 175 -2.20 5.70 37.22
CA GLU A 175 -2.75 5.68 38.57
C GLU A 175 -4.29 5.76 38.48
N GLY A 176 -5.01 5.14 39.39
CA GLY A 176 -6.46 5.12 39.41
C GLY A 176 -7.05 3.88 40.07
N ILE A 177 -8.35 3.67 39.84
CA ILE A 177 -9.06 2.53 40.42
C ILE A 177 -8.69 1.25 39.64
N PHE A 178 -8.24 0.21 40.37
CA PHE A 178 -7.98 -1.10 39.74
C PHE A 178 -9.30 -1.73 39.29
N PRO A 179 -9.47 -2.10 37.99
CA PRO A 179 -10.70 -2.70 37.51
C PRO A 179 -10.86 -4.12 38.07
N SER A 180 -12.00 -4.40 38.70
CA SER A 180 -12.34 -5.76 39.10
C SER A 180 -12.77 -6.59 37.90
N ARG A 181 -12.35 -7.86 37.85
CA ARG A 181 -12.93 -8.84 36.93
C ARG A 181 -14.22 -9.38 37.55
N ASN A 182 -15.30 -9.35 36.81
CA ASN A 182 -16.56 -10.01 37.17
C ASN A 182 -16.45 -11.51 36.87
#